data_97a7b417d48a1070a4177102b5c61729
#
_entry.id   97a7b417d48a1070a4177102b5c61729
#
_cell.length_a   1.000
_cell.length_b   1.000
_cell.length_c   1.000
_cell.angle_alpha   90.00
_cell.angle_beta   90.00
_cell.angle_gamma   90.00
#
_symmetry.space_group_name_H-M   'P 1'
#
loop_
_entity.id
_entity.type
_entity.pdbx_description
1 polymer ?
#
loop_
_entity_poly.entity_id
_entity_poly.type
_entity_poly.pdbx_seq_one_letter_code
_entity_poly.pdbx_strand_id
1 'polypeptide(L)'
;MTPVHDHLAWGLVGLYRGNQDEEFYAPGNGELRLVRRRPLQPGDYYALLPPRNDVHRVRTTSDVTSVSIHLLANDAGCVLRHTFDEQTGEARPFRSGYVNAECHGATPGREG
;
A
#
# COMPACT_ATOMS: atom_id res chain seq x y z
N MET A 1 -0.09 -12.05 3.78
CA MET A 1 0.04 -10.71 4.38
C MET A 1 1.08 -9.90 3.62
N THR A 2 0.75 -8.66 3.27
CA THR A 2 1.69 -7.80 2.58
C THR A 2 2.71 -7.22 3.56
N PRO A 3 3.89 -6.79 3.10
CA PRO A 3 4.76 -5.95 3.94
C PRO A 3 4.08 -4.60 4.18
N VAL A 4 4.56 -3.88 5.17
CA VAL A 4 4.13 -2.48 5.35
C VAL A 4 4.74 -1.66 4.22
N HIS A 5 3.91 -0.95 3.49
CA HIS A 5 4.33 -0.24 2.26
C HIS A 5 3.50 1.01 2.04
N ASP A 6 3.97 1.85 1.13
CA ASP A 6 3.24 3.04 0.70
C ASP A 6 2.92 2.97 -0.80
N HIS A 7 2.17 3.94 -1.29
CA HIS A 7 1.75 4.03 -2.69
C HIS A 7 2.20 5.33 -3.33
N LEU A 8 2.34 6.38 -2.54
CA LEU A 8 2.74 7.74 -2.96
C LEU A 8 1.79 8.31 -4.00
N ALA A 9 0.50 7.96 -3.91
CA ALA A 9 -0.53 8.40 -4.83
C ALA A 9 -1.86 8.50 -4.11
N TRP A 10 -2.69 9.44 -4.50
CA TRP A 10 -4.08 9.38 -4.09
C TRP A 10 -4.80 8.32 -4.90
N GLY A 11 -5.86 7.79 -4.36
CA GLY A 11 -6.63 6.77 -5.04
C GLY A 11 -7.74 6.21 -4.17
N LEU A 12 -8.33 5.12 -4.65
CA LEU A 12 -9.38 4.40 -3.93
C LEU A 12 -9.00 2.93 -3.85
N VAL A 13 -9.30 2.33 -2.71
CA VAL A 13 -9.12 0.89 -2.48
C VAL A 13 -10.46 0.33 -2.06
N GLY A 14 -10.92 -0.70 -2.75
CA GLY A 14 -12.18 -1.36 -2.43
C GLY A 14 -12.01 -2.86 -2.33
N LEU A 15 -12.75 -3.49 -1.41
CA LEU A 15 -12.73 -4.95 -1.28
C LEU A 15 -13.87 -5.54 -2.11
N TYR A 16 -13.52 -6.44 -3.00
CA TYR A 16 -14.48 -7.10 -3.89
C TYR A 16 -14.90 -8.47 -3.36
N ARG A 17 -13.95 -9.24 -2.81
CA ARG A 17 -14.19 -10.61 -2.36
C ARG A 17 -13.35 -10.92 -1.14
N GLY A 18 -13.90 -11.78 -0.26
CA GLY A 18 -13.21 -12.19 0.96
C GLY A 18 -13.24 -11.12 2.01
N ASN A 19 -12.43 -11.28 3.05
CA ASN A 19 -12.32 -10.33 4.12
C ASN A 19 -10.85 -9.98 4.35
N GLN A 20 -10.60 -8.73 4.74
CA GLN A 20 -9.23 -8.25 4.99
C GLN A 20 -9.22 -7.38 6.25
N ASP A 21 -8.07 -7.39 6.93
CA ASP A 21 -7.74 -6.36 7.90
C ASP A 21 -6.71 -5.43 7.25
N GLU A 22 -6.98 -4.15 7.31
CA GLU A 22 -6.06 -3.09 6.90
C GLU A 22 -5.46 -2.48 8.16
N GLU A 23 -4.14 -2.42 8.22
CA GLU A 23 -3.42 -1.78 9.31
C GLU A 23 -2.67 -0.57 8.76
N PHE A 24 -2.96 0.60 9.32
CA PHE A 24 -2.39 1.87 8.87
C PHE A 24 -1.34 2.33 9.86
N TYR A 25 -0.21 2.79 9.34
CA TYR A 25 0.97 3.12 10.14
C TYR A 25 1.45 4.54 9.88
N ALA A 26 2.13 5.09 10.88
CA ALA A 26 2.85 6.36 10.76
C ALA A 26 4.32 6.09 11.09
N PRO A 27 5.23 6.15 10.11
CA PRO A 27 6.66 6.01 10.37
C PRO A 27 7.22 7.30 10.94
N GLY A 28 8.25 7.18 11.76
CA GLY A 28 8.96 8.33 12.33
C GLY A 28 9.56 8.02 13.69
N ASN A 29 10.51 8.83 14.11
CA ASN A 29 11.15 8.74 15.43
C ASN A 29 11.73 7.36 15.74
N GLY A 30 12.26 6.68 14.71
CA GLY A 30 12.88 5.37 14.89
C GLY A 30 11.91 4.24 15.13
N GLU A 31 10.62 4.44 14.81
CA GLU A 31 9.62 3.42 15.00
C GLU A 31 8.54 3.48 13.91
N LEU A 32 7.80 2.39 13.80
CA LEU A 32 6.63 2.31 12.94
C LEU A 32 5.41 2.14 13.84
N ARG A 33 4.61 3.20 13.96
CA ARG A 33 3.50 3.25 14.90
C ARG A 33 2.19 2.88 14.21
N LEU A 34 1.49 1.90 14.76
CA LEU A 34 0.15 1.54 14.30
C LEU A 34 -0.81 2.67 14.68
N VAL A 35 -1.44 3.27 13.68
CA VAL A 35 -2.38 4.38 13.86
C VAL A 35 -3.81 3.87 13.94
N ARG A 36 -4.15 2.90 13.07
CA ARG A 36 -5.53 2.43 12.97
C ARG A 36 -5.56 1.04 12.35
N ARG A 37 -6.51 0.24 12.78
CA ARG A 37 -6.85 -1.02 12.12
C ARG A 37 -8.29 -0.96 11.66
N ARG A 38 -8.52 -1.42 10.44
CA ARG A 38 -9.86 -1.43 9.88
C ARG A 38 -10.16 -2.77 9.21
N PRO A 39 -11.13 -3.53 9.72
CA PRO A 39 -11.60 -4.71 9.01
C PRO A 39 -12.44 -4.29 7.81
N LEU A 40 -12.23 -4.96 6.68
CA LEU A 40 -13.00 -4.73 5.46
C LEU A 40 -13.73 -5.99 5.07
N GLN A 41 -14.96 -5.80 4.59
CA GLN A 41 -15.75 -6.85 3.96
C GLN A 41 -16.15 -6.39 2.55
N PRO A 42 -16.65 -7.30 1.69
CA PRO A 42 -17.01 -6.93 0.33
C PRO A 42 -17.95 -5.73 0.28
N GLY A 43 -17.61 -4.75 -0.56
CA GLY A 43 -18.33 -3.50 -0.67
C GLY A 43 -17.70 -2.35 0.09
N ASP A 44 -16.85 -2.63 1.05
CA ASP A 44 -16.13 -1.56 1.78
C ASP A 44 -15.05 -0.96 0.91
N TYR A 45 -14.81 0.35 1.08
CA TYR A 45 -13.75 1.05 0.37
C TYR A 45 -13.23 2.21 1.20
N TYR A 46 -12.05 2.70 0.84
CA TYR A 46 -11.48 3.88 1.47
C TYR A 46 -10.61 4.65 0.47
N ALA A 47 -10.33 5.91 0.80
CA ALA A 47 -9.49 6.77 -0.02
C ALA A 47 -8.06 6.76 0.52
N LEU A 48 -7.10 6.68 -0.43
CA LEU A 48 -5.70 6.96 -0.16
C LEU A 48 -5.48 8.46 -0.37
N LEU A 49 -5.02 9.14 0.65
CA LEU A 49 -4.77 10.59 0.61
C LEU A 49 -3.41 10.86 1.26
N PRO A 50 -2.30 10.53 0.60
CA PRO A 50 -0.99 10.63 1.23
C PRO A 50 -0.75 11.97 1.91
N PRO A 51 -0.21 11.99 3.12
CA PRO A 51 0.28 10.82 3.87
C PRO A 51 -0.82 10.02 4.58
N ARG A 52 -2.09 10.44 4.49
CA ARG A 52 -3.18 9.74 5.17
C ARG A 52 -3.51 8.44 4.44
N ASN A 53 -3.62 7.36 5.20
CA ASN A 53 -4.00 6.03 4.73
C ASN A 53 -3.00 5.40 3.75
N ASP A 54 -1.83 6.00 3.56
CA ASP A 54 -0.92 5.55 2.52
C ASP A 54 0.01 4.43 2.98
N VAL A 55 0.53 4.51 4.20
CA VAL A 55 1.43 3.48 4.74
C VAL A 55 0.58 2.43 5.42
N HIS A 56 0.54 1.23 4.85
CA HIS A 56 -0.33 0.20 5.38
C HIS A 56 0.17 -1.22 5.13
N ARG A 57 -0.50 -2.16 5.76
CA ARG A 57 -0.33 -3.60 5.56
C ARG A 57 -1.70 -4.24 5.45
N VAL A 58 -1.81 -5.25 4.61
CA VAL A 58 -3.07 -5.96 4.37
C VAL A 58 -2.92 -7.43 4.74
N ARG A 59 -3.92 -7.95 5.44
CA ARG A 59 -3.98 -9.35 5.80
C ARG A 59 -5.36 -9.91 5.47
N THR A 60 -5.38 -11.03 4.73
CA THR A 60 -6.63 -11.75 4.48
C THR A 60 -7.07 -12.46 5.75
N THR A 61 -8.34 -12.30 6.11
CA THR A 61 -8.91 -12.89 7.33
C THR A 61 -10.00 -13.92 7.03
N SER A 62 -10.40 -14.07 5.77
CA SER A 62 -11.39 -15.06 5.35
C SER A 62 -10.73 -16.36 4.90
N ASP A 63 -11.55 -17.43 4.84
CA ASP A 63 -11.09 -18.72 4.33
C ASP A 63 -10.88 -18.70 2.81
N VAL A 64 -11.57 -17.78 2.14
CA VAL A 64 -11.39 -17.60 0.69
C VAL A 64 -10.37 -16.51 0.42
N THR A 65 -9.73 -16.59 -0.75
CA THR A 65 -8.80 -15.55 -1.18
C THR A 65 -9.52 -14.21 -1.24
N SER A 66 -8.92 -13.19 -0.64
CA SER A 66 -9.46 -11.84 -0.74
C SER A 66 -8.98 -11.17 -2.03
N VAL A 67 -9.85 -10.37 -2.62
CA VAL A 67 -9.56 -9.61 -3.84
C VAL A 67 -9.93 -8.16 -3.60
N SER A 68 -8.97 -7.28 -3.69
CA SER A 68 -9.21 -5.84 -3.61
C SER A 68 -8.90 -5.18 -4.95
N ILE A 69 -9.58 -4.07 -5.19
CA ILE A 69 -9.44 -3.28 -6.41
C ILE A 69 -8.84 -1.93 -6.02
N HIS A 70 -7.78 -1.54 -6.71
CA HIS A 70 -7.05 -0.32 -6.42
C HIS A 70 -7.09 0.59 -7.63
N LEU A 71 -7.58 1.81 -7.46
CA LEU A 71 -7.51 2.86 -8.47
C LEU A 71 -6.49 3.88 -7.98
N LEU A 72 -5.34 3.94 -8.62
CA LEU A 72 -4.22 4.76 -8.16
C LEU A 72 -3.87 5.81 -9.21
N ALA A 73 -3.55 7.01 -8.76
CA ALA A 73 -3.27 8.15 -9.62
C ALA A 73 -1.79 8.26 -10.00
N ASN A 74 -1.11 7.11 -10.14
CA ASN A 74 0.25 7.07 -10.67
C ASN A 74 0.47 5.74 -11.39
N ASP A 75 1.66 5.56 -11.95
CA ASP A 75 2.07 4.29 -12.55
C ASP A 75 2.56 3.37 -11.43
N ALA A 76 1.62 2.65 -10.83
CA ALA A 76 1.85 1.90 -9.59
C ALA A 76 2.96 0.85 -9.69
N GLY A 77 3.17 0.28 -10.89
CA GLY A 77 4.24 -0.70 -11.07
C GLY A 77 5.62 -0.08 -11.27
N CYS A 78 5.67 1.19 -11.66
CA CYS A 78 6.93 1.85 -12.02
C CYS A 78 7.36 2.91 -11.00
N VAL A 79 6.46 3.40 -10.16
CA VAL A 79 6.83 4.38 -9.15
C VAL A 79 7.81 3.76 -8.13
N LEU A 80 8.83 4.52 -7.76
CA LEU A 80 9.72 4.11 -6.70
C LEU A 80 9.08 4.49 -5.37
N ARG A 81 8.65 3.51 -4.63
CA ARG A 81 7.98 3.69 -3.35
C ARG A 81 8.70 2.90 -2.26
N HIS A 82 8.09 2.66 -1.12
CA HIS A 82 8.81 2.15 0.03
C HIS A 82 8.10 0.98 0.69
N THR A 83 8.91 0.05 1.22
CA THR A 83 8.51 -0.83 2.30
C THR A 83 9.14 -0.30 3.58
N PHE A 84 8.55 -0.66 4.72
CA PHE A 84 8.99 -0.15 6.00
C PHE A 84 9.34 -1.29 6.94
N ASP A 85 10.46 -1.17 7.62
CA ASP A 85 10.84 -2.11 8.67
C ASP A 85 9.85 -1.97 9.83
N GLU A 86 9.28 -3.11 10.27
CA GLU A 86 8.22 -3.09 11.27
C GLU A 86 8.70 -2.70 12.65
N GLN A 87 10.00 -2.82 12.93
CA GLN A 87 10.56 -2.49 14.23
C GLN A 87 11.08 -1.06 14.27
N THR A 88 11.79 -0.63 13.24
CA THR A 88 12.47 0.66 13.25
C THR A 88 11.75 1.74 12.46
N GLY A 89 10.85 1.36 11.57
CA GLY A 89 10.21 2.30 10.65
C GLY A 89 11.10 2.73 9.50
N GLU A 90 12.26 2.11 9.33
CA GLU A 90 13.17 2.47 8.25
C GLU A 90 12.52 2.23 6.90
N ALA A 91 12.54 3.25 6.05
CA ALA A 91 12.00 3.17 4.70
C ALA A 91 13.04 2.57 3.76
N ARG A 92 12.62 1.59 2.96
CA ARG A 92 13.46 0.96 1.94
C ARG A 92 12.78 1.09 0.60
N PRO A 93 13.45 1.65 -0.41
CA PRO A 93 12.83 1.83 -1.70
C PRO A 93 12.59 0.49 -2.40
N PHE A 94 11.47 0.42 -3.12
CA PHE A 94 11.20 -0.72 -3.99
C PHE A 94 10.32 -0.30 -5.15
N ARG A 95 10.29 -1.14 -6.17
CA ARG A 95 9.44 -0.97 -7.34
C ARG A 95 8.82 -2.32 -7.66
N SER A 96 7.47 -2.33 -7.80
CA SER A 96 6.76 -3.59 -8.04
C SER A 96 7.02 -4.16 -9.43
N GLY A 97 7.11 -3.31 -10.43
CA GLY A 97 7.23 -3.74 -11.80
C GLY A 97 5.94 -4.34 -12.34
N TYR A 98 5.99 -4.75 -13.60
CA TYR A 98 4.91 -5.46 -14.29
C TYR A 98 5.48 -6.70 -14.95
N VAL A 99 4.62 -7.73 -15.11
CA VAL A 99 5.03 -8.96 -15.78
C VAL A 99 5.07 -8.84 -17.30
N ASN A 100 4.42 -7.83 -17.86
CA ASN A 100 4.23 -7.68 -19.31
C ASN A 100 4.71 -6.34 -19.87
N ALA A 101 5.40 -5.55 -19.07
CA ALA A 101 5.90 -4.25 -19.51
C ALA A 101 7.10 -3.83 -18.67
N GLU A 102 7.95 -3.01 -19.26
CA GLU A 102 9.10 -2.43 -18.55
C GLU A 102 8.80 -0.99 -18.18
N CYS A 103 9.43 -0.53 -17.10
CA CYS A 103 9.36 0.86 -16.70
C CYS A 103 10.40 1.66 -17.48
N HIS A 104 9.95 2.69 -18.18
CA HIS A 104 10.82 3.51 -19.03
C HIS A 104 11.18 4.81 -18.34
N GLY A 105 12.47 5.14 -18.35
CA GLY A 105 12.96 6.39 -17.83
C GLY A 105 12.64 6.61 -16.36
N ALA A 106 12.46 5.54 -15.63
CA ALA A 106 11.94 5.59 -14.28
C ALA A 106 13.03 5.99 -13.29
N THR A 107 13.24 7.29 -13.15
CA THR A 107 14.08 7.80 -12.09
C THR A 107 13.17 8.46 -11.06
N PRO A 108 13.47 8.32 -9.76
CA PRO A 108 12.58 8.86 -8.71
C PRO A 108 12.29 10.35 -8.90
N GLY A 109 13.28 11.14 -9.22
CA GLY A 109 13.10 12.58 -9.36
C GLY A 109 12.25 12.99 -10.54
N ARG A 110 12.06 12.11 -11.50
CA ARG A 110 11.27 12.39 -12.69
C ARG A 110 9.91 11.75 -12.66
N GLU A 111 9.85 10.58 -12.10
CA GLU A 111 8.61 9.81 -12.03
C GLU A 111 7.74 10.19 -10.86
N GLY A 112 8.42 10.50 -9.82
CA GLY A 112 7.79 10.68 -8.54
C GLY A 112 7.37 11.93 -8.22
#